data_cc685bebf553bd8424a660d6082cca5c
#
_entry.id   cc685bebf553bd8424a660d6082cca5c
#
_cell.length_a   1.000
_cell.length_b   1.000
_cell.length_c   1.000
_cell.angle_alpha   90.00
_cell.angle_beta   90.00
_cell.angle_gamma   90.00
#
_symmetry.space_group_name_H-M   'P 1'
#
loop_
_entity.id
_entity.type
_entity.pdbx_description
1 polymer ?
#
loop_
_entity_poly.entity_id
_entity_poly.type
_entity_poly.pdbx_seq_one_letter_code
_entity_poly.pdbx_strand_id
1 'polypeptide(L)'
;MQIKKPTKTYNELPETISPLEYAEWRGIGESKAREIFNRKDFPRLKGTGVKQLADKRAVYVYDLGLKEDEKQEVLKEIARQII
;
A
#
# COMPACT_ATOMS: atom_id res chain seq x y z
N MET A 1 -11.49 6.30 20.37
CA MET A 1 -10.64 5.79 19.31
C MET A 1 -9.38 6.62 19.22
N GLN A 2 -8.23 5.99 19.36
CA GLN A 2 -6.97 6.71 19.23
C GLN A 2 -6.54 6.74 17.77
N ILE A 3 -6.29 7.94 17.26
CA ILE A 3 -5.73 8.10 15.94
C ILE A 3 -4.21 8.14 16.10
N LYS A 4 -3.53 7.13 15.59
CA LYS A 4 -2.08 7.10 15.62
C LYS A 4 -1.53 8.05 14.56
N LYS A 5 -0.46 8.74 14.89
CA LYS A 5 0.23 9.55 13.90
C LYS A 5 1.08 8.64 13.02
N PRO A 6 1.18 8.93 11.71
CA PRO A 6 2.09 8.20 10.86
C PRO A 6 3.52 8.30 11.38
N THR A 7 4.21 7.19 11.43
CA THR A 7 5.61 7.14 11.88
C THR A 7 6.59 6.95 10.74
N LYS A 8 6.08 6.68 9.53
CA LYS A 8 6.90 6.53 8.34
C LYS A 8 6.27 7.27 7.17
N THR A 9 7.13 7.83 6.32
CA THR A 9 6.70 8.43 5.05
C THR A 9 6.81 7.40 3.94
N TYR A 10 6.20 7.70 2.80
CA TYR A 10 6.27 6.82 1.64
C TYR A 10 7.71 6.50 1.25
N ASN A 11 8.59 7.50 1.26
CA ASN A 11 9.98 7.31 0.85
C ASN A 11 10.79 6.45 1.81
N GLU A 12 10.38 6.40 3.08
CA GLU A 12 11.03 5.57 4.09
C GLU A 12 10.61 4.11 4.02
N LEU A 13 9.56 3.79 3.27
CA LEU A 13 9.07 2.42 3.14
C LEU A 13 9.92 1.65 2.13
N PRO A 14 10.15 0.34 2.36
CA PRO A 14 10.73 -0.51 1.33
C PRO A 14 9.77 -0.62 0.13
N GLU A 15 10.26 -1.12 -0.99
CA GLU A 15 9.43 -1.28 -2.19
C GLU A 15 8.22 -2.19 -1.94
N THR A 16 8.41 -3.20 -1.12
CA THR A 16 7.36 -4.15 -0.74
C THR A 16 7.06 -3.96 0.74
N ILE A 17 5.79 -3.73 1.07
CA ILE A 17 5.40 -3.42 2.44
C ILE A 17 4.49 -4.52 3.01
N SER A 18 4.59 -4.68 4.34
CA SER A 18 3.73 -5.55 5.14
C SER A 18 2.57 -4.75 5.73
N PRO A 19 1.58 -5.44 6.33
CA PRO A 19 0.51 -4.72 7.03
C PRO A 19 1.03 -3.79 8.12
N LEU A 20 2.07 -4.19 8.85
CA LEU A 20 2.65 -3.33 9.89
C LEU A 20 3.24 -2.06 9.29
N GLU A 21 3.97 -2.16 8.20
CA GLU A 21 4.56 -1.01 7.54
C GLU A 21 3.49 -0.09 6.96
N TYR A 22 2.44 -0.67 6.41
CA TYR A 22 1.28 0.09 5.95
C TYR A 22 0.62 0.84 7.11
N ALA A 23 0.46 0.16 8.26
CA ALA A 23 -0.11 0.78 9.46
C ALA A 23 0.73 1.98 9.91
N GLU A 24 2.05 1.83 9.92
CA GLU A 24 2.96 2.91 10.32
C GLU A 24 2.88 4.09 9.36
N TRP A 25 2.76 3.81 8.08
CA TRP A 25 2.64 4.84 7.06
C TRP A 25 1.31 5.61 7.16
N ARG A 26 0.22 4.88 7.34
CA ARG A 26 -1.12 5.49 7.35
C ARG A 26 -1.57 5.99 8.72
N GLY A 27 -0.82 5.67 9.78
CA GLY A 27 -1.19 6.07 11.13
C GLY A 27 -2.40 5.32 11.66
N ILE A 28 -2.51 4.03 11.33
CA ILE A 28 -3.62 3.17 11.78
C ILE A 28 -3.07 1.98 12.55
N GLY A 29 -3.95 1.24 13.22
CA GLY A 29 -3.54 0.04 13.92
C GLY A 29 -3.22 -1.11 12.98
N GLU A 30 -2.39 -2.04 13.42
CA GLU A 30 -2.00 -3.21 12.63
C GLU A 30 -3.19 -4.08 12.27
N SER A 31 -4.13 -4.26 13.19
CA SER A 31 -5.33 -5.06 12.93
C SER A 31 -6.14 -4.49 11.76
N LYS A 32 -6.27 -3.16 11.72
CA LYS A 32 -6.98 -2.49 10.64
C LYS A 32 -6.21 -2.64 9.33
N ALA A 33 -4.89 -2.54 9.38
CA ALA A 33 -4.06 -2.72 8.19
C ALA A 33 -4.22 -4.13 7.62
N ARG A 34 -4.24 -5.16 8.47
CA ARG A 34 -4.45 -6.53 8.04
C ARG A 34 -5.82 -6.74 7.41
N GLU A 35 -6.84 -6.11 7.99
CA GLU A 35 -8.19 -6.13 7.44
C GLU A 35 -8.22 -5.56 6.02
N ILE A 36 -7.54 -4.43 5.82
CA ILE A 36 -7.44 -3.81 4.50
C ILE A 36 -6.69 -4.71 3.51
N PHE A 37 -5.59 -5.33 3.95
CA PHE A 37 -4.81 -6.26 3.12
C PHE A 37 -5.63 -7.48 2.69
N ASN A 38 -6.67 -7.83 3.45
CA ASN A 38 -7.53 -8.97 3.12
C ASN A 38 -8.66 -8.65 2.16
N ARG A 39 -8.82 -7.39 1.77
CA ARG A 39 -9.85 -7.01 0.80
C ARG A 39 -9.51 -7.59 -0.57
N LYS A 40 -10.56 -7.99 -1.30
CA LYS A 40 -10.38 -8.60 -2.62
C LYS A 40 -9.73 -7.68 -3.64
N ASP A 41 -10.00 -6.40 -3.53
CA ASP A 41 -9.48 -5.40 -4.47
C ASP A 41 -8.11 -4.83 -4.08
N PHE A 42 -7.58 -5.24 -2.92
CA PHE A 42 -6.29 -4.75 -2.46
C PHE A 42 -5.17 -5.35 -3.31
N PRO A 43 -4.17 -4.53 -3.73
CA PRO A 43 -3.10 -4.98 -4.62
C PRO A 43 -2.02 -5.78 -3.89
N ARG A 44 -2.37 -6.92 -3.33
CA ARG A 44 -1.40 -7.81 -2.69
C ARG A 44 -0.57 -8.57 -3.72
N LEU A 45 0.68 -8.82 -3.36
CA LEU A 45 1.54 -9.69 -4.16
C LEU A 45 1.10 -11.14 -3.98
N LYS A 46 1.19 -11.91 -5.06
CA LYS A 46 0.87 -13.33 -5.03
C LYS A 46 2.16 -14.14 -4.82
N GLY A 47 2.00 -15.33 -4.23
CA GLY A 47 3.13 -16.24 -4.10
C GLY A 47 4.07 -15.94 -2.95
N THR A 48 3.66 -15.12 -1.98
CA THR A 48 4.48 -14.79 -0.83
C THR A 48 4.22 -15.70 0.37
N GLY A 49 3.47 -16.79 0.17
CA GLY A 49 3.16 -17.74 1.24
C GLY A 49 2.24 -17.14 2.28
N VAL A 50 2.58 -17.32 3.57
CA VAL A 50 1.77 -16.81 4.67
C VAL A 50 1.98 -15.31 4.91
N LYS A 51 3.00 -14.71 4.32
CA LYS A 51 3.27 -13.28 4.49
C LYS A 51 2.38 -12.48 3.55
N GLN A 52 1.73 -11.46 4.11
CA GLN A 52 0.95 -10.52 3.32
C GLN A 52 1.85 -9.36 2.94
N LEU A 53 2.14 -9.22 1.66
CA LEU A 53 3.01 -8.17 1.14
C LEU A 53 2.34 -7.48 -0.05
N ALA A 54 2.68 -6.22 -0.25
CA ALA A 54 2.14 -5.46 -1.38
C ALA A 54 3.19 -4.45 -1.86
N ASP A 55 3.16 -4.14 -3.15
CA ASP A 55 4.02 -3.08 -3.71
C ASP A 55 3.51 -1.73 -3.23
N LYS A 56 4.39 -0.94 -2.61
CA LYS A 56 3.97 0.34 -2.01
C LYS A 56 3.40 1.32 -3.04
N ARG A 57 3.85 1.25 -4.30
CA ARG A 57 3.34 2.13 -5.34
C ARG A 57 1.91 1.77 -5.74
N ALA A 58 1.64 0.48 -5.84
CA ALA A 58 0.28 0.02 -6.12
C ALA A 58 -0.67 0.39 -4.98
N VAL A 59 -0.20 0.26 -3.74
CA VAL A 59 -0.99 0.63 -2.57
C VAL A 59 -1.24 2.13 -2.53
N TYR A 60 -0.23 2.94 -2.88
CA TYR A 60 -0.38 4.38 -2.95
C TYR A 60 -1.49 4.78 -3.92
N VAL A 61 -1.50 4.19 -5.11
CA VAL A 61 -2.53 4.45 -6.11
C VAL A 61 -3.91 3.99 -5.62
N TYR A 62 -3.96 2.83 -4.98
CA TYR A 62 -5.20 2.30 -4.40
C TYR A 62 -5.78 3.26 -3.36
N ASP A 63 -4.93 3.75 -2.46
CA ASP A 63 -5.36 4.60 -1.35
C ASP A 63 -5.79 5.99 -1.80
N LEU A 64 -5.25 6.50 -2.89
CA LEU A 64 -5.64 7.81 -3.41
C LEU A 64 -7.07 7.82 -3.93
N GLY A 65 -7.63 6.64 -4.24
CA GLY A 65 -8.98 6.55 -4.77
C GLY A 65 -9.14 7.27 -6.10
N LEU A 66 -8.08 7.28 -6.92
CA LEU A 66 -8.09 7.95 -8.21
C LEU A 66 -9.13 7.35 -9.16
N LYS A 67 -9.62 8.16 -10.09
CA LYS A 67 -10.46 7.68 -11.17
C LYS A 67 -9.65 6.72 -12.05
N GLU A 68 -10.35 5.84 -12.77
CA GLU A 68 -9.70 4.78 -13.53
C GLU A 68 -8.65 5.30 -14.52
N ASP A 69 -8.97 6.35 -15.26
CA ASP A 69 -8.04 6.96 -16.20
C ASP A 69 -6.82 7.56 -15.50
N GLU A 70 -7.04 8.22 -14.36
CA GLU A 70 -5.95 8.78 -13.54
C GLU A 70 -5.05 7.68 -13.00
N LYS A 71 -5.64 6.56 -12.54
CA LYS A 71 -4.88 5.41 -12.07
C LYS A 71 -3.98 4.85 -13.15
N GLN A 72 -4.48 4.77 -14.38
CA GLN A 72 -3.70 4.26 -15.51
C GLN A 72 -2.51 5.16 -15.80
N GLU A 73 -2.68 6.47 -15.75
CA GLU A 73 -1.58 7.41 -15.96
C GLU A 73 -0.52 7.28 -14.88
N VAL A 74 -0.94 7.22 -13.62
CA VAL A 74 0.00 7.07 -12.49
C VAL A 74 0.76 5.76 -12.62
N LEU A 75 0.07 4.68 -12.97
CA LEU A 75 0.71 3.37 -13.15
C LEU A 75 1.72 3.37 -14.28
N LYS A 76 1.43 4.06 -15.38
CA LYS A 76 2.38 4.22 -16.49
C LYS A 76 3.62 4.97 -16.05
N GLU A 77 3.45 6.03 -15.30
CA GLU A 77 4.56 6.83 -14.80
C GLU A 77 5.44 6.01 -13.86
N ILE A 78 4.84 5.25 -12.95
CA ILE A 78 5.55 4.37 -12.06
C ILE A 78 6.32 3.30 -12.85
N ALA A 79 5.69 2.73 -13.87
CA ALA A 79 6.34 1.72 -14.70
C ALA A 79 7.58 2.27 -15.41
N ARG A 80 7.54 3.52 -15.85
CA ARG A 80 8.71 4.16 -16.47
C ARG A 80 9.87 4.29 -15.51
N GLN A 81 9.60 4.47 -14.23
CA GLN A 81 10.65 4.61 -13.23
C GLN A 81 11.29 3.29 -12.84
N ILE A 82 10.61 2.19 -13.08
CA ILE A 82 11.08 0.85 -12.72
C ILE A 82 12.03 0.26 -13.78
N ILE A 83 11.90 0.68 -15.01
CA ILE A 83 12.65 0.13 -16.13
C ILE A 83 14.06 0.70 -16.20
#